data_545248048f175531805aca76821a0c6d
#
_entry.id   545248048f175531805aca76821a0c6d
#
_cell.length_a   1.000
_cell.length_b   1.000
_cell.length_c   1.000
_cell.angle_alpha   90.00
_cell.angle_beta   90.00
_cell.angle_gamma   90.00
#
_symmetry.space_group_name_H-M   'P 1'
#
loop_
_entity.id
_entity.type
_entity.pdbx_description
1 polymer ?
#
loop_
_entity_poly.entity_id
_entity_poly.type
_entity_poly.pdbx_seq_one_letter_code
_entity_poly.pdbx_strand_id
1 'polypeptide(L)'
;MKFSIIIPTFNNFNHLKLCIDSINKNSSFNHEIIVHINGSDDLTEHYIKENNYLYTSTQKNVGLCAGVNMAAKKSTTDYIVYAHDDMYFLPKWDYYLTNEINLLPDNLFYLSCTQISHYPKAKSEINHIPFDAGKTLAEFNETLLLDNYKNLQFYDLQGSHWAPHIIHKDIWNKIGGFSEEFDPGFGSDPDLNMKLWQLGVRIFKGVNNSRVYHFGSLTTRKNYQLVRNNGRKIFLLKWKISIDFFIKYYLYRGSFYEKPLENPKKNSLYFLSLIKCKIKYFIAKL
;
A
#
# COMPACT_ATOMS: atom_id res chain seq x y z
N MET A 1 -9.79 11.48 -13.66
CA MET A 1 -10.39 11.34 -12.30
C MET A 1 -9.43 11.93 -11.28
N LYS A 2 -9.92 12.66 -10.29
CA LYS A 2 -9.08 13.26 -9.23
C LYS A 2 -9.04 12.36 -8.00
N PHE A 3 -7.87 12.18 -7.40
CA PHE A 3 -7.66 11.39 -6.19
C PHE A 3 -7.14 12.25 -5.04
N SER A 4 -7.40 11.84 -3.79
CA SER A 4 -6.68 12.31 -2.60
C SER A 4 -5.56 11.32 -2.28
N ILE A 5 -4.32 11.75 -2.45
CA ILE A 5 -3.13 10.94 -2.24
C ILE A 5 -2.60 11.20 -0.84
N ILE A 6 -2.67 10.18 0.01
CA ILE A 6 -2.27 10.22 1.42
C ILE A 6 -0.85 9.68 1.54
N ILE A 7 0.07 10.51 2.06
CA ILE A 7 1.48 10.17 2.19
C ILE A 7 1.92 10.44 3.65
N PRO A 8 2.03 9.39 4.50
CA PRO A 8 2.67 9.54 5.80
C PRO A 8 4.18 9.63 5.63
N THR A 9 4.84 10.48 6.41
CA THR A 9 6.30 10.62 6.38
C THR A 9 6.88 10.83 7.78
N PHE A 10 8.11 10.34 8.00
CA PHE A 10 8.86 10.51 9.23
C PHE A 10 10.36 10.65 8.92
N ASN A 11 10.92 11.88 9.09
CA ASN A 11 12.34 12.17 8.87
C ASN A 11 12.87 11.64 7.52
N ASN A 12 12.11 11.87 6.45
CA ASN A 12 12.41 11.35 5.11
C ASN A 12 12.17 12.38 4.00
N PHE A 13 12.50 13.65 4.29
CA PHE A 13 12.23 14.80 3.43
C PHE A 13 12.61 14.60 1.96
N ASN A 14 13.82 14.13 1.69
CA ASN A 14 14.33 14.02 0.32
C ASN A 14 13.55 12.97 -0.53
N HIS A 15 13.14 11.84 0.07
CA HIS A 15 12.29 10.88 -0.61
C HIS A 15 10.87 11.42 -0.79
N LEU A 16 10.29 12.04 0.25
CA LEU A 16 8.98 12.66 0.15
C LEU A 16 8.94 13.70 -0.98
N LYS A 17 9.97 14.55 -1.07
CA LYS A 17 10.08 15.54 -2.15
C LYS A 17 10.09 14.85 -3.52
N LEU A 18 10.92 13.84 -3.72
CA LEU A 18 10.96 13.07 -4.96
C LEU A 18 9.61 12.40 -5.28
N CYS A 19 8.94 11.86 -4.26
CA CYS A 19 7.62 11.25 -4.40
C CYS A 19 6.60 12.28 -4.89
N ILE A 20 6.49 13.43 -4.25
CA ILE A 20 5.57 14.51 -4.62
C ILE A 20 5.91 15.06 -6.01
N ASP A 21 7.18 15.32 -6.30
CA ASP A 21 7.62 15.80 -7.61
C ASP A 21 7.25 14.80 -8.72
N SER A 22 7.40 13.49 -8.48
CA SER A 22 7.02 12.46 -9.44
C SER A 22 5.51 12.39 -9.66
N ILE A 23 4.70 12.57 -8.63
CA ILE A 23 3.24 12.65 -8.75
C ILE A 23 2.87 13.84 -9.62
N ASN A 24 3.38 15.04 -9.31
CA ASN A 24 3.07 16.25 -10.06
C ASN A 24 3.53 16.16 -11.53
N LYS A 25 4.70 15.57 -11.80
CA LYS A 25 5.28 15.43 -13.14
C LYS A 25 4.57 14.37 -13.99
N ASN A 26 4.19 13.25 -13.40
CA ASN A 26 3.84 12.02 -14.11
C ASN A 26 2.35 11.69 -14.10
N SER A 27 1.53 12.43 -13.37
CA SER A 27 0.08 12.26 -13.35
C SER A 27 -0.57 12.86 -14.59
N SER A 28 -1.65 12.23 -15.05
CA SER A 28 -2.52 12.74 -16.12
C SER A 28 -3.57 13.71 -15.60
N PHE A 29 -3.85 13.66 -14.29
CA PHE A 29 -4.85 14.49 -13.63
C PHE A 29 -4.22 15.27 -12.47
N ASN A 30 -4.83 16.39 -12.10
CA ASN A 30 -4.38 17.18 -10.94
C ASN A 30 -5.00 16.62 -9.66
N HIS A 31 -4.17 15.98 -8.83
CA HIS A 31 -4.55 15.33 -7.60
C HIS A 31 -4.48 16.24 -6.38
N GLU A 32 -5.15 15.83 -5.30
CA GLU A 32 -5.01 16.40 -3.98
C GLU A 32 -3.95 15.61 -3.22
N ILE A 33 -2.85 16.23 -2.83
CA ILE A 33 -1.79 15.60 -2.04
C ILE A 33 -1.98 16.00 -0.58
N ILE A 34 -2.06 15.02 0.32
CA ILE A 34 -2.24 15.21 1.76
C ILE A 34 -1.14 14.47 2.50
N VAL A 35 -0.25 15.20 3.15
CA VAL A 35 0.89 14.63 3.87
C VAL A 35 0.57 14.53 5.36
N HIS A 36 0.88 13.39 5.99
CA HIS A 36 0.95 13.32 7.44
C HIS A 36 2.41 13.42 7.90
N ILE A 37 2.73 14.51 8.63
CA ILE A 37 4.04 14.75 9.21
C ILE A 37 4.08 14.09 10.58
N ASN A 38 4.70 12.93 10.67
CA ASN A 38 4.62 12.03 11.82
C ASN A 38 5.73 12.31 12.86
N GLY A 39 5.78 13.54 13.38
CA GLY A 39 6.80 13.98 14.35
C GLY A 39 8.18 14.21 13.72
N SER A 40 8.23 14.60 12.44
CA SER A 40 9.47 14.92 11.73
C SER A 40 10.10 16.21 12.27
N ASP A 41 11.43 16.22 12.38
CA ASP A 41 12.28 17.34 12.78
C ASP A 41 13.20 17.84 11.64
N ASP A 42 12.92 17.39 10.42
CA ASP A 42 13.62 17.78 9.19
C ASP A 42 12.89 18.92 8.44
N LEU A 43 13.28 19.20 7.20
CA LEU A 43 12.70 20.27 6.38
C LEU A 43 11.27 20.00 5.87
N THR A 44 10.66 18.88 6.23
CA THR A 44 9.37 18.44 5.71
C THR A 44 8.27 19.47 5.94
N GLU A 45 8.10 19.96 7.17
CA GLU A 45 6.99 20.88 7.48
C GLU A 45 7.14 22.22 6.74
N HIS A 46 8.37 22.72 6.64
CA HIS A 46 8.67 23.95 5.90
C HIS A 46 8.28 23.81 4.43
N TYR A 47 8.75 22.73 3.77
CA TYR A 47 8.46 22.43 2.36
C TYR A 47 6.95 22.30 2.09
N ILE A 48 6.23 21.59 2.95
CA ILE A 48 4.78 21.36 2.79
C ILE A 48 4.01 22.68 2.89
N LYS A 49 4.36 23.54 3.84
CA LYS A 49 3.73 24.86 4.03
C LYS A 49 4.05 25.81 2.87
N GLU A 50 5.30 25.88 2.46
CA GLU A 50 5.76 26.77 1.39
C GLU A 50 5.08 26.43 0.04
N ASN A 51 4.82 25.14 -0.22
CA ASN A 51 4.16 24.69 -1.45
C ASN A 51 2.63 24.54 -1.30
N ASN A 52 2.03 24.97 -0.19
CA ASN A 52 0.59 24.93 0.07
C ASN A 52 -0.05 23.54 -0.05
N TYR A 53 0.68 22.46 0.28
CA TYR A 53 0.10 21.13 0.34
C TYR A 53 -0.79 20.97 1.59
N LEU A 54 -1.86 20.20 1.47
CA LEU A 54 -2.65 19.81 2.62
C LEU A 54 -1.83 18.89 3.53
N TYR A 55 -1.95 19.09 4.84
CA TYR A 55 -1.25 18.21 5.78
C TYR A 55 -1.97 18.07 7.12
N THR A 56 -1.57 17.05 7.84
CA THR A 56 -1.76 16.86 9.27
C THR A 56 -0.39 16.64 9.91
N SER A 57 -0.23 16.97 11.18
CA SER A 57 1.03 16.74 11.89
C SER A 57 0.80 16.28 13.32
N THR A 58 1.77 15.57 13.87
CA THR A 58 1.84 15.19 15.27
C THR A 58 3.21 15.55 15.83
N GLN A 59 3.29 15.88 17.12
CA GLN A 59 4.56 16.20 17.78
C GLN A 59 5.49 14.99 17.93
N LYS A 60 4.91 13.78 17.94
CA LYS A 60 5.64 12.51 18.06
C LYS A 60 5.17 11.56 16.98
N ASN A 61 6.01 10.60 16.64
CA ASN A 61 5.61 9.51 15.75
C ASN A 61 4.50 8.68 16.42
N VAL A 62 3.30 8.72 15.84
CA VAL A 62 2.11 8.00 16.32
C VAL A 62 1.89 6.68 15.58
N GLY A 63 2.78 6.34 14.66
CA GLY A 63 2.65 5.16 13.79
C GLY A 63 2.04 5.50 12.43
N LEU A 64 2.11 4.53 11.54
CA LEU A 64 1.66 4.66 10.15
C LEU A 64 0.12 4.71 10.08
N CYS A 65 -0.54 3.79 10.79
CA CYS A 65 -2.00 3.62 10.71
C CYS A 65 -2.73 4.88 11.21
N ALA A 66 -2.36 5.37 12.39
CA ALA A 66 -2.91 6.60 12.96
C ALA A 66 -2.64 7.80 12.05
N GLY A 67 -1.40 7.94 11.55
CA GLY A 67 -1.04 9.03 10.65
C GLY A 67 -1.83 9.05 9.35
N VAL A 68 -1.98 7.91 8.69
CA VAL A 68 -2.79 7.78 7.46
C VAL A 68 -4.26 8.10 7.75
N ASN A 69 -4.82 7.58 8.83
CA ASN A 69 -6.20 7.85 9.21
C ASN A 69 -6.45 9.35 9.46
N MET A 70 -5.50 10.04 10.10
CA MET A 70 -5.59 11.50 10.32
C MET A 70 -5.61 12.26 8.99
N ALA A 71 -4.70 11.94 8.08
CA ALA A 71 -4.61 12.59 6.78
C ALA A 71 -5.83 12.28 5.90
N ALA A 72 -6.31 11.04 5.90
CA ALA A 72 -7.48 10.62 5.12
C ALA A 72 -8.75 11.39 5.48
N LYS A 73 -8.90 11.86 6.70
CA LYS A 73 -10.03 12.71 7.13
C LYS A 73 -10.09 14.07 6.41
N LYS A 74 -8.95 14.54 5.85
CA LYS A 74 -8.88 15.77 5.06
C LYS A 74 -9.21 15.58 3.58
N SER A 75 -9.35 14.33 3.12
CA SER A 75 -9.68 14.01 1.74
C SER A 75 -11.00 14.67 1.30
N THR A 76 -10.99 15.33 0.14
CA THR A 76 -12.18 15.96 -0.45
C THR A 76 -12.68 15.22 -1.71
N THR A 77 -11.91 14.27 -2.24
CA THR A 77 -12.28 13.48 -3.43
C THR A 77 -12.93 12.15 -3.08
N ASP A 78 -13.55 11.51 -4.06
CA ASP A 78 -14.24 10.22 -3.89
C ASP A 78 -13.29 9.04 -3.70
N TYR A 79 -12.01 9.20 -4.05
CA TYR A 79 -11.04 8.11 -4.04
C TYR A 79 -9.81 8.49 -3.22
N ILE A 80 -9.44 7.62 -2.30
CA ILE A 80 -8.23 7.71 -1.46
C ILE A 80 -7.16 6.80 -2.05
N VAL A 81 -6.01 7.38 -2.37
CA VAL A 81 -4.77 6.66 -2.68
C VAL A 81 -3.86 6.74 -1.46
N TYR A 82 -3.49 5.60 -0.89
CA TYR A 82 -2.43 5.53 0.11
C TYR A 82 -1.10 5.20 -0.57
N ALA A 83 -0.07 5.97 -0.29
CA ALA A 83 1.28 5.79 -0.83
C ALA A 83 2.35 5.95 0.25
N HIS A 84 3.54 5.35 0.03
CA HIS A 84 4.71 5.61 0.86
C HIS A 84 5.48 6.80 0.31
N ASP A 85 6.21 7.49 1.19
CA ASP A 85 7.06 8.63 0.85
C ASP A 85 8.32 8.25 0.05
N ASP A 86 8.69 6.97 0.01
CA ASP A 86 9.83 6.41 -0.74
C ASP A 86 9.43 5.77 -2.09
N MET A 87 8.40 6.31 -2.74
CA MET A 87 7.94 5.87 -4.06
C MET A 87 8.12 6.95 -5.12
N TYR A 88 8.52 6.54 -6.33
CA TYR A 88 8.53 7.37 -7.53
C TYR A 88 7.42 6.90 -8.46
N PHE A 89 6.42 7.73 -8.70
CA PHE A 89 5.28 7.43 -9.57
C PHE A 89 5.68 7.58 -11.04
N LEU A 90 5.37 6.57 -11.86
CA LEU A 90 5.72 6.54 -13.27
C LEU A 90 4.63 7.20 -14.15
N PRO A 91 4.96 7.66 -15.37
CA PRO A 91 4.02 8.38 -16.23
C PRO A 91 2.69 7.65 -16.46
N LYS A 92 1.58 8.37 -16.31
CA LYS A 92 0.20 7.87 -16.51
C LYS A 92 -0.28 6.82 -15.50
N TRP A 93 0.37 6.70 -14.34
CA TRP A 93 -0.04 5.75 -13.30
C TRP A 93 -1.52 5.90 -12.92
N ASP A 94 -1.99 7.14 -12.79
CA ASP A 94 -3.34 7.54 -12.43
C ASP A 94 -4.37 7.32 -13.57
N TYR A 95 -3.93 7.50 -14.81
CA TYR A 95 -4.75 7.22 -15.99
C TYR A 95 -5.12 5.72 -16.05
N TYR A 96 -4.16 4.84 -15.79
CA TYR A 96 -4.41 3.40 -15.81
C TYR A 96 -5.33 2.97 -14.65
N LEU A 97 -5.18 3.54 -13.45
CA LEU A 97 -6.12 3.30 -12.35
C LEU A 97 -7.52 3.83 -12.68
N THR A 98 -7.61 5.04 -13.25
CA THR A 98 -8.90 5.61 -13.67
C THR A 98 -9.62 4.73 -14.69
N ASN A 99 -8.91 4.21 -15.67
CA ASN A 99 -9.50 3.31 -16.66
C ASN A 99 -10.01 2.01 -16.01
N GLU A 100 -9.25 1.43 -15.09
CA GLU A 100 -9.71 0.25 -14.35
C GLU A 100 -10.98 0.55 -13.55
N ILE A 101 -11.00 1.64 -12.79
CA ILE A 101 -12.17 2.03 -11.99
C ILE A 101 -13.42 2.21 -12.87
N ASN A 102 -13.27 2.84 -14.04
CA ASN A 102 -14.39 3.06 -14.97
C ASN A 102 -14.98 1.76 -15.55
N LEU A 103 -14.24 0.65 -15.50
CA LEU A 103 -14.71 -0.68 -15.94
C LEU A 103 -15.37 -1.48 -14.83
N LEU A 104 -15.28 -1.03 -13.57
CA LEU A 104 -15.85 -1.74 -12.44
C LEU A 104 -17.36 -1.45 -12.28
N PRO A 105 -18.14 -2.45 -11.85
CA PRO A 105 -19.59 -2.30 -11.71
C PRO A 105 -20.00 -1.44 -10.50
N ASP A 106 -19.12 -1.32 -9.51
CA ASP A 106 -19.35 -0.60 -8.25
C ASP A 106 -18.03 -0.20 -7.58
N ASN A 107 -18.13 0.38 -6.37
CA ASN A 107 -16.99 0.85 -5.59
C ASN A 107 -16.41 -0.22 -4.64
N LEU A 108 -16.81 -1.50 -4.74
CA LEU A 108 -16.32 -2.59 -3.90
C LEU A 108 -15.03 -3.20 -4.45
N PHE A 109 -13.97 -2.43 -4.48
CA PHE A 109 -12.66 -2.84 -4.99
C PHE A 109 -11.50 -2.36 -4.13
N TYR A 110 -10.37 -3.01 -4.31
CA TYR A 110 -9.03 -2.60 -3.89
C TYR A 110 -8.10 -2.75 -5.08
N LEU A 111 -7.63 -1.65 -5.64
CA LEU A 111 -6.64 -1.67 -6.71
C LEU A 111 -5.30 -1.17 -6.18
N SER A 112 -4.20 -1.72 -6.66
CA SER A 112 -2.86 -1.20 -6.38
C SER A 112 -2.05 -0.99 -7.64
N CYS A 113 -1.05 -0.12 -7.54
CA CYS A 113 -0.02 -0.03 -8.57
C CYS A 113 0.90 -1.26 -8.51
N THR A 114 1.51 -1.60 -9.65
CA THR A 114 2.60 -2.56 -9.73
C THR A 114 3.90 -1.87 -9.34
N GLN A 115 4.61 -2.45 -8.37
CA GLN A 115 5.89 -1.94 -7.93
C GLN A 115 7.02 -2.41 -8.85
N ILE A 116 7.96 -1.53 -9.15
CA ILE A 116 9.28 -1.82 -9.70
C ILE A 116 10.29 -1.58 -8.59
N SER A 117 11.24 -2.46 -8.37
CA SER A 117 12.25 -2.27 -7.33
C SER A 117 13.57 -2.95 -7.67
N HIS A 118 14.65 -2.46 -7.05
CA HIS A 118 16.00 -3.04 -7.20
C HIS A 118 16.15 -4.44 -6.59
N TYR A 119 15.18 -4.88 -5.80
CA TYR A 119 15.23 -6.20 -5.17
C TYR A 119 15.07 -7.31 -6.21
N PRO A 120 15.92 -8.36 -6.15
CA PRO A 120 15.69 -9.54 -6.98
C PRO A 120 14.35 -10.19 -6.60
N LYS A 121 13.67 -10.74 -7.58
CA LYS A 121 12.43 -11.49 -7.37
C LYS A 121 12.73 -12.74 -6.55
N ALA A 122 12.38 -12.74 -5.28
CA ALA A 122 12.42 -13.96 -4.49
C ALA A 122 11.38 -14.95 -5.04
N LYS A 123 11.69 -16.25 -5.01
CA LYS A 123 10.78 -17.32 -5.53
C LYS A 123 9.36 -17.28 -4.96
N SER A 124 9.16 -16.63 -3.82
CA SER A 124 7.87 -16.50 -3.12
C SER A 124 7.20 -15.13 -3.27
N GLU A 125 7.87 -14.13 -3.85
CA GLU A 125 7.36 -12.76 -3.95
C GLU A 125 7.10 -12.40 -5.42
N ILE A 126 5.82 -12.42 -5.80
CA ILE A 126 5.37 -12.16 -7.18
C ILE A 126 4.64 -10.80 -7.26
N ASN A 127 4.99 -9.84 -6.42
CA ASN A 127 4.28 -8.57 -6.33
C ASN A 127 5.04 -7.35 -6.88
N HIS A 128 6.22 -7.54 -7.43
CA HIS A 128 7.00 -6.47 -8.03
C HIS A 128 7.78 -6.94 -9.26
N ILE A 129 8.16 -5.97 -10.09
CA ILE A 129 9.05 -6.16 -11.24
C ILE A 129 10.49 -5.87 -10.79
N PRO A 130 11.41 -6.84 -10.85
CA PRO A 130 12.81 -6.58 -10.52
C PRO A 130 13.47 -5.74 -11.61
N PHE A 131 13.88 -4.54 -11.27
CA PHE A 131 14.67 -3.65 -12.13
C PHE A 131 15.42 -2.66 -11.25
N ASP A 132 16.74 -2.60 -11.39
CA ASP A 132 17.59 -1.73 -10.57
C ASP A 132 17.82 -0.38 -11.29
N ALA A 133 17.12 0.64 -10.83
CA ALA A 133 17.36 2.03 -11.23
C ALA A 133 18.01 2.85 -10.10
N GLY A 134 18.59 2.18 -9.10
CA GLY A 134 19.25 2.77 -7.94
C GLY A 134 18.54 2.40 -6.62
N LYS A 135 19.34 2.10 -5.60
CA LYS A 135 18.88 1.68 -4.26
C LYS A 135 18.65 2.85 -3.32
N THR A 136 19.33 3.95 -3.59
CA THR A 136 19.28 5.18 -2.82
C THR A 136 19.00 6.36 -3.73
N LEU A 137 18.63 7.52 -3.16
CA LEU A 137 18.42 8.74 -3.96
C LEU A 137 19.68 9.16 -4.72
N ALA A 138 20.87 8.96 -4.15
CA ALA A 138 22.13 9.30 -4.79
C ALA A 138 22.46 8.40 -6.00
N GLU A 139 21.96 7.17 -5.99
CA GLU A 139 22.15 6.17 -7.07
C GLU A 139 20.99 6.19 -8.07
N PHE A 140 19.88 6.88 -7.75
CA PHE A 140 18.67 6.83 -8.56
C PHE A 140 18.87 7.44 -9.94
N ASN A 141 18.68 6.62 -10.96
CA ASN A 141 18.75 7.00 -12.36
C ASN A 141 17.35 7.06 -13.00
N GLU A 142 16.73 8.24 -12.92
CA GLU A 142 15.41 8.49 -13.47
C GLU A 142 15.34 8.21 -14.97
N THR A 143 16.36 8.63 -15.73
CA THR A 143 16.41 8.41 -17.18
C THR A 143 16.43 6.93 -17.52
N LEU A 144 17.30 6.15 -16.86
CA LEU A 144 17.34 4.71 -17.04
C LEU A 144 15.99 4.05 -16.76
N LEU A 145 15.30 4.48 -15.69
CA LEU A 145 13.98 3.97 -15.33
C LEU A 145 12.95 4.30 -16.40
N LEU A 146 12.87 5.56 -16.82
CA LEU A 146 11.89 6.05 -17.79
C LEU A 146 12.07 5.45 -19.18
N ASP A 147 13.30 5.17 -19.60
CA ASP A 147 13.58 4.53 -20.89
C ASP A 147 13.19 3.05 -20.93
N ASN A 148 13.16 2.38 -19.78
CA ASN A 148 12.98 0.94 -19.71
C ASN A 148 11.62 0.48 -19.16
N TYR A 149 10.98 1.23 -18.26
CA TYR A 149 9.82 0.74 -17.50
C TYR A 149 8.67 0.20 -18.37
N LYS A 150 8.45 0.73 -19.57
CA LYS A 150 7.38 0.27 -20.47
C LYS A 150 7.66 -1.12 -21.05
N ASN A 151 8.93 -1.47 -21.20
CA ASN A 151 9.37 -2.73 -21.79
C ASN A 151 9.45 -3.87 -20.75
N LEU A 152 9.33 -3.54 -19.47
CA LEU A 152 9.32 -4.54 -18.40
C LEU A 152 8.01 -5.34 -18.46
N GLN A 153 8.13 -6.60 -18.84
CA GLN A 153 6.97 -7.50 -18.99
C GLN A 153 6.40 -7.88 -17.63
N PHE A 154 5.12 -7.67 -17.47
CA PHE A 154 4.38 -8.08 -16.28
C PHE A 154 2.89 -8.24 -16.60
N TYR A 155 2.06 -8.53 -15.60
CA TYR A 155 0.64 -8.81 -15.76
C TYR A 155 -0.16 -8.25 -14.57
N ASP A 156 -1.47 -8.15 -14.74
CA ASP A 156 -2.36 -7.82 -13.64
C ASP A 156 -2.34 -8.92 -12.58
N LEU A 157 -2.13 -8.53 -11.33
CA LEU A 157 -1.96 -9.46 -10.22
C LEU A 157 -3.25 -9.66 -9.44
N GLN A 158 -3.55 -10.91 -9.12
CA GLN A 158 -4.59 -11.27 -8.18
C GLN A 158 -4.07 -11.12 -6.74
N GLY A 159 -4.95 -10.67 -5.84
CA GLY A 159 -4.67 -10.65 -4.40
C GLY A 159 -3.74 -9.54 -3.96
N SER A 160 -3.81 -8.40 -4.63
CA SER A 160 -3.09 -7.19 -4.24
C SER A 160 -3.40 -6.82 -2.79
N HIS A 161 -2.37 -6.51 -2.01
CA HIS A 161 -2.46 -6.08 -0.61
C HIS A 161 -1.25 -5.24 -0.21
N TRP A 162 -0.80 -4.34 -1.07
CA TRP A 162 0.35 -3.46 -0.88
C TRP A 162 0.07 -2.05 -1.40
N ALA A 163 0.86 -1.09 -0.93
CA ALA A 163 0.87 0.29 -1.43
C ALA A 163 1.66 0.41 -2.76
N PRO A 164 1.38 1.43 -3.60
CA PRO A 164 0.26 2.34 -3.45
C PRO A 164 -1.04 1.62 -3.79
N HIS A 165 -2.10 1.93 -3.05
CA HIS A 165 -3.42 1.38 -3.37
C HIS A 165 -4.50 2.46 -3.38
N ILE A 166 -5.59 2.19 -4.06
CA ILE A 166 -6.75 3.06 -4.17
C ILE A 166 -8.01 2.35 -3.71
N ILE A 167 -8.80 3.06 -2.91
CA ILE A 167 -10.10 2.62 -2.36
C ILE A 167 -11.06 3.79 -2.48
N HIS A 168 -12.34 3.51 -2.74
CA HIS A 168 -13.38 4.53 -2.66
C HIS A 168 -13.55 5.04 -1.21
N LYS A 169 -13.69 6.36 -1.04
CA LYS A 169 -13.74 7.02 0.27
C LYS A 169 -14.85 6.48 1.18
N ASP A 170 -16.03 6.19 0.63
CA ASP A 170 -17.13 5.62 1.42
C ASP A 170 -16.78 4.23 1.96
N ILE A 171 -16.06 3.41 1.15
CA ILE A 171 -15.59 2.09 1.58
C ILE A 171 -14.52 2.25 2.66
N TRP A 172 -13.57 3.18 2.49
CA TRP A 172 -12.58 3.53 3.50
C TRP A 172 -13.24 3.92 4.82
N ASN A 173 -14.25 4.78 4.78
CA ASN A 173 -14.98 5.24 5.96
C ASN A 173 -15.78 4.11 6.63
N LYS A 174 -16.46 3.25 5.85
CA LYS A 174 -17.21 2.10 6.36
C LYS A 174 -16.33 1.11 7.13
N ILE A 175 -15.10 0.88 6.68
CA ILE A 175 -14.16 -0.03 7.37
C ILE A 175 -13.35 0.68 8.46
N GLY A 176 -13.46 2.01 8.60
CA GLY A 176 -12.72 2.81 9.58
C GLY A 176 -11.23 2.94 9.29
N GLY A 177 -10.83 2.94 8.01
CA GLY A 177 -9.42 3.08 7.59
C GLY A 177 -8.52 1.97 8.09
N PHE A 178 -7.26 2.27 8.38
CA PHE A 178 -6.33 1.34 9.04
C PHE A 178 -6.67 1.12 10.51
N SER A 179 -6.42 -0.07 11.04
CA SER A 179 -6.55 -0.37 12.47
C SER A 179 -5.28 0.02 13.21
N GLU A 180 -5.39 0.99 14.12
CA GLU A 180 -4.24 1.60 14.83
C GLU A 180 -3.51 0.61 15.76
N GLU A 181 -4.14 -0.49 16.14
CA GLU A 181 -3.49 -1.58 16.86
C GLU A 181 -2.33 -2.23 16.09
N PHE A 182 -2.24 -1.98 14.78
CA PHE A 182 -1.12 -2.44 13.94
C PHE A 182 0.03 -1.41 13.84
N ASP A 183 -0.05 -0.29 14.54
CA ASP A 183 1.09 0.63 14.57
C ASP A 183 2.35 -0.06 15.15
N PRO A 184 3.54 0.21 14.61
CA PRO A 184 3.89 1.22 13.61
C PRO A 184 3.65 0.82 12.14
N GLY A 185 2.85 -0.23 11.81
CA GLY A 185 2.42 -0.53 10.44
C GLY A 185 2.53 -2.01 10.01
N PHE A 186 3.26 -2.86 10.75
CA PHE A 186 3.41 -4.27 10.36
C PHE A 186 2.11 -5.06 10.51
N GLY A 187 1.62 -5.59 9.38
CA GLY A 187 0.37 -6.37 9.33
C GLY A 187 -0.88 -5.51 9.06
N SER A 188 -0.73 -4.19 8.90
CA SER A 188 -1.84 -3.28 8.61
C SER A 188 -2.48 -3.51 7.24
N ASP A 189 -1.68 -3.73 6.19
CA ASP A 189 -2.23 -3.98 4.84
C ASP A 189 -3.10 -5.25 4.78
N PRO A 190 -2.65 -6.43 5.24
CA PRO A 190 -3.52 -7.60 5.27
C PRO A 190 -4.74 -7.43 6.20
N ASP A 191 -4.64 -6.66 7.28
CA ASP A 191 -5.80 -6.33 8.13
C ASP A 191 -6.81 -5.47 7.38
N LEU A 192 -6.35 -4.42 6.70
CA LEU A 192 -7.20 -3.58 5.85
C LEU A 192 -7.93 -4.44 4.81
N ASN A 193 -7.20 -5.33 4.12
CA ASN A 193 -7.79 -6.21 3.12
C ASN A 193 -8.78 -7.22 3.73
N MET A 194 -8.55 -7.69 4.96
CA MET A 194 -9.51 -8.55 5.64
C MET A 194 -10.79 -7.78 6.00
N LYS A 195 -10.71 -6.52 6.44
CA LYS A 195 -11.89 -5.67 6.66
C LYS A 195 -12.67 -5.46 5.37
N LEU A 196 -11.97 -5.18 4.27
CA LEU A 196 -12.56 -5.07 2.94
C LEU A 196 -13.24 -6.37 2.49
N TRP A 197 -12.59 -7.51 2.72
CA TRP A 197 -13.17 -8.83 2.44
C TRP A 197 -14.47 -9.06 3.21
N GLN A 198 -14.50 -8.73 4.51
CA GLN A 198 -15.69 -8.84 5.34
C GLN A 198 -16.82 -7.91 4.87
N LEU A 199 -16.49 -6.75 4.31
CA LEU A 199 -17.46 -5.83 3.72
C LEU A 199 -18.03 -6.33 2.38
N GLY A 200 -17.44 -7.38 1.78
CA GLY A 200 -17.89 -7.93 0.50
C GLY A 200 -16.99 -7.62 -0.70
N VAL A 201 -15.89 -6.88 -0.51
CA VAL A 201 -14.92 -6.67 -1.59
C VAL A 201 -14.36 -7.99 -2.07
N ARG A 202 -14.34 -8.19 -3.39
CA ARG A 202 -13.81 -9.39 -4.06
C ARG A 202 -12.81 -9.07 -5.17
N ILE A 203 -12.65 -7.79 -5.50
CA ILE A 203 -11.67 -7.30 -6.46
C ILE A 203 -10.47 -6.78 -5.68
N PHE A 204 -9.37 -7.53 -5.68
CA PHE A 204 -8.07 -7.18 -5.11
C PHE A 204 -7.04 -7.30 -6.23
N LYS A 205 -6.88 -6.24 -7.03
CA LYS A 205 -6.13 -6.28 -8.29
C LYS A 205 -4.92 -5.37 -8.24
N GLY A 206 -3.75 -5.90 -8.57
CA GLY A 206 -2.56 -5.11 -8.92
C GLY A 206 -2.59 -4.77 -10.39
N VAL A 207 -2.69 -3.49 -10.73
CA VAL A 207 -2.82 -3.00 -12.11
C VAL A 207 -1.44 -2.90 -12.75
N ASN A 208 -1.16 -3.75 -13.73
CA ASN A 208 0.16 -3.87 -14.36
C ASN A 208 0.70 -2.54 -14.91
N ASN A 209 -0.15 -1.80 -15.62
CA ASN A 209 0.28 -0.58 -16.32
C ASN A 209 0.37 0.64 -15.38
N SER A 210 -0.27 0.60 -14.22
CA SER A 210 -0.09 1.60 -13.17
C SER A 210 1.15 1.25 -12.36
N ARG A 211 2.25 1.98 -12.53
CA ARG A 211 3.57 1.59 -12.02
C ARG A 211 4.19 2.64 -11.12
N VAL A 212 4.92 2.16 -10.11
CA VAL A 212 5.77 2.98 -9.25
C VAL A 212 7.12 2.31 -9.06
N TYR A 213 8.18 3.11 -8.92
CA TYR A 213 9.46 2.60 -8.42
C TYR A 213 9.49 2.76 -6.90
N HIS A 214 9.82 1.69 -6.18
CA HIS A 214 9.82 1.67 -4.72
C HIS A 214 11.22 1.40 -4.20
N PHE A 215 11.77 2.38 -3.47
CA PHE A 215 13.13 2.28 -2.90
C PHE A 215 13.23 1.25 -1.76
N GLY A 216 12.10 0.97 -1.10
CA GLY A 216 12.01 -0.18 -0.19
C GLY A 216 12.27 0.12 1.27
N SER A 217 11.43 0.91 1.90
CA SER A 217 11.29 1.03 3.37
C SER A 217 12.62 1.28 4.11
N LEU A 218 13.47 2.15 3.58
CA LEU A 218 14.76 2.49 4.19
C LEU A 218 14.58 3.12 5.57
N THR A 219 13.50 3.90 5.75
CA THR A 219 13.18 4.58 7.01
C THR A 219 12.80 3.60 8.12
N THR A 220 11.96 2.61 7.80
CA THR A 220 11.51 1.60 8.77
C THR A 220 12.64 0.65 9.21
N ARG A 221 13.62 0.43 8.34
CA ARG A 221 14.77 -0.45 8.63
C ARG A 221 15.87 0.27 9.42
N LYS A 222 16.04 1.58 9.26
CA LYS A 222 17.09 2.38 9.91
C LYS A 222 16.68 2.87 11.30
N ASN A 223 15.38 3.04 11.56
CA ASN A 223 14.89 3.56 12.85
C ASN A 223 14.75 2.44 13.89
N TYR A 224 15.86 2.15 14.59
CA TYR A 224 15.87 1.27 15.78
C TYR A 224 14.96 1.73 16.92
N GLN A 225 14.43 2.97 16.88
CA GLN A 225 13.54 3.53 17.90
C GLN A 225 12.07 3.10 17.72
N LEU A 226 11.68 2.60 16.53
CA LEU A 226 10.36 2.04 16.32
C LEU A 226 10.32 0.61 16.86
N VAL A 227 9.69 0.42 18.00
CA VAL A 227 9.39 -0.91 18.54
C VAL A 227 8.51 -1.63 17.52
N ARG A 228 9.07 -2.66 16.87
CA ARG A 228 8.30 -3.52 15.95
C ARG A 228 7.13 -4.12 16.71
N ASN A 229 5.89 -3.86 16.24
CA ASN A 229 4.76 -4.62 16.73
C ASN A 229 4.86 -6.09 16.28
N ASN A 230 4.13 -6.97 16.95
CA ASN A 230 3.95 -8.35 16.49
C ASN A 230 2.71 -8.44 15.59
N GLY A 231 2.70 -7.76 14.44
CA GLY A 231 1.55 -7.67 13.54
C GLY A 231 1.00 -9.04 13.13
N ARG A 232 1.86 -10.07 12.99
CA ARG A 232 1.40 -11.44 12.71
C ARG A 232 0.60 -12.04 13.86
N LYS A 233 1.01 -11.78 15.12
CA LYS A 233 0.28 -12.22 16.32
C LYS A 233 -1.02 -11.43 16.45
N ILE A 234 -0.98 -10.12 16.29
CA ILE A 234 -2.17 -9.24 16.33
C ILE A 234 -3.21 -9.70 15.31
N PHE A 235 -2.82 -9.91 14.06
CA PHE A 235 -3.71 -10.41 13.02
C PHE A 235 -4.32 -11.77 13.37
N LEU A 236 -3.50 -12.70 13.84
CA LEU A 236 -3.94 -14.03 14.25
C LEU A 236 -4.96 -13.97 15.39
N LEU A 237 -4.72 -13.14 16.40
CA LEU A 237 -5.63 -12.98 17.53
C LEU A 237 -6.95 -12.31 17.13
N LYS A 238 -6.89 -11.33 16.25
CA LYS A 238 -8.08 -10.61 15.74
C LYS A 238 -8.94 -11.48 14.82
N TRP A 239 -8.33 -12.13 13.85
CA TRP A 239 -9.05 -12.83 12.77
C TRP A 239 -9.11 -14.36 12.94
N LYS A 240 -8.42 -14.92 13.92
CA LYS A 240 -8.32 -16.37 14.21
C LYS A 240 -7.74 -17.21 13.07
N ILE A 241 -7.12 -16.55 12.09
CA ILE A 241 -6.35 -17.15 11.00
C ILE A 241 -5.04 -16.37 10.82
N SER A 242 -4.00 -17.00 10.24
CA SER A 242 -2.75 -16.30 9.98
C SER A 242 -2.84 -15.44 8.71
N ILE A 243 -1.95 -14.44 8.59
CA ILE A 243 -1.80 -13.64 7.36
C ILE A 243 -1.53 -14.55 6.15
N ASP A 244 -0.64 -15.54 6.29
CA ASP A 244 -0.30 -16.46 5.20
C ASP A 244 -1.51 -17.30 4.76
N PHE A 245 -2.38 -17.69 5.71
CA PHE A 245 -3.63 -18.38 5.41
C PHE A 245 -4.58 -17.47 4.60
N PHE A 246 -4.76 -16.23 5.04
CA PHE A 246 -5.59 -15.25 4.35
C PHE A 246 -5.10 -14.97 2.93
N ILE A 247 -3.81 -14.67 2.79
CA ILE A 247 -3.19 -14.39 1.49
C ILE A 247 -3.33 -15.60 0.52
N LYS A 248 -3.15 -16.81 1.04
CA LYS A 248 -3.19 -18.03 0.22
C LYS A 248 -4.60 -18.42 -0.21
N TYR A 249 -5.55 -18.46 0.73
CA TYR A 249 -6.86 -19.06 0.50
C TYR A 249 -7.96 -18.07 0.18
N TYR A 250 -7.80 -16.80 0.56
CA TYR A 250 -8.76 -15.76 0.27
C TYR A 250 -8.31 -14.88 -0.89
N LEU A 251 -7.10 -14.37 -0.85
CA LEU A 251 -6.61 -13.43 -1.85
C LEU A 251 -6.01 -14.12 -3.09
N TYR A 252 -5.57 -15.37 -2.99
CA TYR A 252 -4.85 -16.09 -4.07
C TYR A 252 -3.67 -15.28 -4.62
N ARG A 253 -2.93 -14.61 -3.73
CA ARG A 253 -1.84 -13.71 -4.09
C ARG A 253 -0.85 -14.34 -5.07
N GLY A 254 -0.51 -13.57 -6.09
CA GLY A 254 0.55 -13.90 -7.04
C GLY A 254 0.11 -14.70 -8.26
N SER A 255 -1.18 -15.02 -8.39
CA SER A 255 -1.76 -15.50 -9.63
C SER A 255 -2.07 -14.33 -10.59
N PHE A 256 -2.31 -14.65 -11.86
CA PHE A 256 -2.90 -13.68 -12.79
C PHE A 256 -4.29 -13.27 -12.32
N TYR A 257 -4.63 -12.00 -12.51
CA TYR A 257 -5.98 -11.55 -12.29
C TYR A 257 -6.86 -11.98 -13.45
N GLU A 258 -7.86 -12.81 -13.18
CA GLU A 258 -8.82 -13.28 -14.19
C GLU A 258 -10.21 -12.72 -13.92
N LYS A 259 -10.65 -12.72 -12.67
CA LYS A 259 -12.02 -12.34 -12.26
C LYS A 259 -12.06 -11.96 -10.77
N PRO A 260 -13.14 -11.36 -10.29
CA PRO A 260 -13.36 -11.17 -8.85
C PRO A 260 -13.22 -12.49 -8.08
N LEU A 261 -12.71 -12.41 -6.86
CA LEU A 261 -12.50 -13.56 -6.00
C LEU A 261 -13.83 -14.17 -5.53
N GLU A 262 -13.84 -15.48 -5.46
CA GLU A 262 -14.92 -16.26 -4.86
C GLU A 262 -14.57 -16.60 -3.39
N ASN A 263 -15.55 -17.13 -2.66
CA ASN A 263 -15.27 -17.65 -1.32
C ASN A 263 -14.26 -18.81 -1.40
N PRO A 264 -13.39 -18.96 -0.38
CA PRO A 264 -12.34 -19.97 -0.39
C PRO A 264 -12.88 -21.39 -0.64
N LYS A 265 -12.22 -22.12 -1.54
CA LYS A 265 -12.52 -23.55 -1.75
C LYS A 265 -12.06 -24.36 -0.55
N LYS A 266 -13.02 -24.94 0.17
CA LYS A 266 -12.79 -25.72 1.42
C LYS A 266 -12.41 -27.16 1.11
N ASN A 267 -11.19 -27.38 0.61
CA ASN A 267 -10.62 -28.71 0.40
C ASN A 267 -9.83 -29.19 1.61
N SER A 268 -9.29 -30.41 1.57
CA SER A 268 -8.51 -31.01 2.68
C SER A 268 -7.31 -30.16 3.11
N LEU A 269 -6.60 -29.56 2.15
CA LEU A 269 -5.45 -28.66 2.44
C LEU A 269 -5.90 -27.38 3.16
N TYR A 270 -7.05 -26.83 2.79
CA TYR A 270 -7.66 -25.70 3.50
C TYR A 270 -7.92 -26.05 4.97
N PHE A 271 -8.58 -27.18 5.22
CA PHE A 271 -8.91 -27.59 6.59
C PHE A 271 -7.66 -27.91 7.42
N LEU A 272 -6.65 -28.57 6.87
CA LEU A 272 -5.37 -28.82 7.55
C LEU A 272 -4.67 -27.51 7.91
N SER A 273 -4.68 -26.54 6.99
CA SER A 273 -4.10 -25.21 7.25
C SER A 273 -4.90 -24.43 8.29
N LEU A 274 -6.23 -24.56 8.29
CA LEU A 274 -7.10 -23.94 9.28
C LEU A 274 -6.88 -24.52 10.68
N ILE A 275 -6.69 -25.84 10.80
CA ILE A 275 -6.34 -26.50 12.07
C ILE A 275 -5.01 -25.95 12.60
N LYS A 276 -3.98 -25.82 11.73
CA LYS A 276 -2.71 -25.17 12.11
C LYS A 276 -2.90 -23.74 12.62
N CYS A 277 -3.78 -22.96 11.98
CA CYS A 277 -4.10 -21.61 12.46
C CYS A 277 -4.78 -21.64 13.84
N LYS A 278 -5.71 -22.56 14.07
CA LYS A 278 -6.37 -22.72 15.38
C LYS A 278 -5.37 -23.08 16.47
N ILE A 279 -4.46 -24.01 16.25
CA ILE A 279 -3.39 -24.36 17.18
C ILE A 279 -2.53 -23.14 17.51
N LYS A 280 -2.04 -22.42 16.47
CA LYS A 280 -1.26 -21.18 16.66
C LYS A 280 -2.05 -20.13 17.44
N TYR A 281 -3.35 -19.99 17.19
CA TYR A 281 -4.21 -19.05 17.91
C TYR A 281 -4.30 -19.38 19.41
N PHE A 282 -4.51 -20.64 19.77
CA PHE A 282 -4.53 -21.06 21.18
C PHE A 282 -3.19 -20.84 21.87
N ILE A 283 -2.09 -21.20 21.23
CA ILE A 283 -0.73 -20.95 21.78
C ILE A 283 -0.48 -19.44 21.94
N ALA A 284 -0.93 -18.61 20.99
CA ALA A 284 -0.73 -17.16 21.07
C ALA A 284 -1.56 -16.46 22.15
N LYS A 285 -2.59 -17.12 22.68
CA LYS A 285 -3.41 -16.64 23.80
C LYS A 285 -2.82 -16.94 25.18
N LEU A 286 -1.97 -17.96 25.25
CA LEU A 286 -1.21 -18.29 26.45
C LEU A 286 -0.03 -17.33 26.63
#